data_d6523a34e642cab962cf34ca54ce1352
#
_entry.id   d6523a34e642cab962cf34ca54ce1352
#
_cell.length_a   1.000
_cell.length_b   1.000
_cell.length_c   1.000
_cell.angle_alpha   90.00
_cell.angle_beta   90.00
_cell.angle_gamma   90.00
#
_symmetry.space_group_name_H-M   'P 1'
#
loop_
_entity.id
_entity.type
_entity.pdbx_description
1 polymer ?
#
loop_
_entity_poly.entity_id
_entity_poly.type
_entity_poly.pdbx_seq_one_letter_code
_entity_poly.pdbx_strand_id
1 'polypeptide(L)'
;LFDVLFLSITAIIAGAEGWEDIEDFGETYLDWYQEKTLFPNGIPGHDAIARLISRLNPVAFQHCFIHWAQRVNERSEGEIIAIDGKTLRGTYDGKNRQSMLHMVSAFATQNGVVMGQLKTDKKSNEITAIPKLLRLLDITGCLITIDAMG
;
A
#
# COMPACT_ATOMS: atom_id res chain seq x y z
N LEU A 1 9.48 -13.69 -7.37
CA LEU A 1 9.08 -12.45 -6.67
C LEU A 1 7.76 -11.92 -7.23
N PHE A 2 7.65 -11.78 -8.53
CA PHE A 2 6.43 -11.26 -9.17
C PHE A 2 5.21 -12.09 -8.77
N ASP A 3 5.26 -13.42 -8.86
CA ASP A 3 4.18 -14.32 -8.52
C ASP A 3 3.66 -14.07 -7.10
N VAL A 4 4.57 -13.99 -6.12
CA VAL A 4 4.20 -13.78 -4.71
C VAL A 4 3.59 -12.39 -4.48
N LEU A 5 4.12 -11.35 -5.13
CA LEU A 5 3.52 -10.02 -5.06
C LEU A 5 2.13 -9.99 -5.67
N PHE A 6 1.97 -10.63 -6.84
CA PHE A 6 0.68 -10.70 -7.52
C PHE A 6 -0.35 -11.49 -6.69
N LEU A 7 0.06 -12.62 -6.12
CA LEU A 7 -0.77 -13.38 -5.16
C LEU A 7 -1.18 -12.52 -3.97
N SER A 8 -0.20 -11.87 -3.31
CA SER A 8 -0.49 -11.07 -2.12
C SER A 8 -1.48 -9.93 -2.41
N ILE A 9 -1.29 -9.23 -3.54
CA ILE A 9 -2.19 -8.13 -3.93
C ILE A 9 -3.59 -8.65 -4.23
N THR A 10 -3.72 -9.72 -5.00
CA THR A 10 -5.03 -10.28 -5.37
C THR A 10 -5.76 -10.86 -4.17
N ALA A 11 -5.06 -11.54 -3.26
CA ALA A 11 -5.62 -12.06 -2.02
C ALA A 11 -6.11 -10.94 -1.09
N ILE A 12 -5.32 -9.87 -0.90
CA ILE A 12 -5.71 -8.71 -0.09
C ILE A 12 -6.94 -8.01 -0.68
N ILE A 13 -7.02 -7.84 -2.00
CA ILE A 13 -8.21 -7.28 -2.67
C ILE A 13 -9.42 -8.18 -2.46
N ALA A 14 -9.23 -9.51 -2.38
CA ALA A 14 -10.27 -10.48 -2.10
C ALA A 14 -10.65 -10.59 -0.61
N GLY A 15 -9.95 -9.86 0.29
CA GLY A 15 -10.28 -9.78 1.71
C GLY A 15 -9.36 -10.59 2.63
N ALA A 16 -8.22 -11.08 2.16
CA ALA A 16 -7.22 -11.72 3.01
C ALA A 16 -6.65 -10.73 4.05
N GLU A 17 -6.61 -11.13 5.32
CA GLU A 17 -6.13 -10.31 6.44
C GLU A 17 -4.78 -10.78 7.01
N GLY A 18 -4.37 -12.01 6.71
CA GLY A 18 -3.16 -12.65 7.22
C GLY A 18 -2.37 -13.41 6.16
N TRP A 19 -1.20 -13.89 6.56
CA TRP A 19 -0.33 -14.66 5.67
C TRP A 19 -0.93 -16.02 5.33
N GLU A 20 -1.60 -16.64 6.29
CA GLU A 20 -2.35 -17.89 6.12
C GLU A 20 -3.48 -17.70 5.11
N ASP A 21 -4.26 -16.61 5.20
CA ASP A 21 -5.34 -16.32 4.26
C ASP A 21 -4.80 -16.14 2.82
N ILE A 22 -3.59 -15.56 2.67
CA ILE A 22 -2.94 -15.40 1.37
C ILE A 22 -2.54 -16.76 0.79
N GLU A 23 -2.00 -17.67 1.62
CA GLU A 23 -1.69 -19.05 1.23
C GLU A 23 -2.95 -19.78 0.80
N ASP A 24 -3.99 -19.80 1.65
CA ASP A 24 -5.27 -20.48 1.38
C ASP A 24 -5.94 -19.94 0.10
N PHE A 25 -5.90 -18.63 -0.10
CA PHE A 25 -6.39 -18.01 -1.35
C PHE A 25 -5.60 -18.50 -2.56
N GLY A 26 -4.27 -18.54 -2.44
CA GLY A 26 -3.40 -19.03 -3.49
C GLY A 26 -3.66 -20.49 -3.85
N GLU A 27 -3.81 -21.36 -2.85
CA GLU A 27 -4.13 -22.79 -3.04
C GLU A 27 -5.50 -22.96 -3.69
N THR A 28 -6.49 -22.17 -3.25
CA THR A 28 -7.86 -22.23 -3.81
C THR A 28 -7.89 -21.86 -5.29
N TYR A 29 -7.06 -20.90 -5.70
CA TYR A 29 -7.02 -20.39 -7.07
C TYR A 29 -5.77 -20.82 -7.85
N LEU A 30 -5.09 -21.88 -7.43
CA LEU A 30 -3.83 -22.32 -8.03
C LEU A 30 -3.95 -22.56 -9.55
N ASP A 31 -5.01 -23.23 -9.99
CA ASP A 31 -5.25 -23.51 -11.41
C ASP A 31 -5.31 -22.20 -12.22
N TRP A 32 -6.01 -21.20 -11.70
CA TRP A 32 -6.11 -19.88 -12.34
C TRP A 32 -4.75 -19.18 -12.44
N TYR A 33 -3.90 -19.30 -11.41
CA TYR A 33 -2.54 -18.77 -11.46
C TYR A 33 -1.67 -19.53 -12.48
N GLN A 34 -1.79 -20.86 -12.53
CA GLN A 34 -1.04 -21.70 -13.46
C GLN A 34 -1.42 -21.46 -14.92
N GLU A 35 -2.69 -21.19 -15.23
CA GLU A 35 -3.11 -20.73 -16.55
C GLU A 35 -2.39 -19.45 -17.00
N LYS A 36 -1.95 -18.61 -16.06
CA LYS A 36 -1.15 -17.40 -16.30
C LYS A 36 0.35 -17.63 -16.22
N THR A 37 0.78 -18.89 -16.23
CA THR A 37 2.20 -19.29 -16.11
C THR A 37 2.85 -18.90 -14.78
N LEU A 38 2.05 -18.65 -13.74
CA LEU A 38 2.52 -18.35 -12.40
C LEU A 38 2.50 -19.63 -11.53
N PHE A 39 3.36 -19.67 -10.52
CA PHE A 39 3.44 -20.77 -9.55
C PHE A 39 3.53 -22.19 -10.17
N PRO A 40 4.47 -22.45 -11.08
CA PRO A 40 4.58 -23.77 -11.73
C PRO A 40 4.88 -24.89 -10.73
N ASN A 41 5.39 -24.58 -9.54
CA ASN A 41 5.72 -25.52 -8.47
C ASN A 41 4.74 -25.47 -7.28
N GLY A 42 3.58 -24.83 -7.43
CA GLY A 42 2.61 -24.63 -6.36
C GLY A 42 2.85 -23.35 -5.53
N ILE A 43 1.90 -23.10 -4.63
CA ILE A 43 1.92 -21.91 -3.76
C ILE A 43 2.96 -22.09 -2.66
N PRO A 44 3.78 -21.09 -2.36
CA PRO A 44 4.69 -21.14 -1.21
C PRO A 44 3.91 -20.98 0.09
N GLY A 45 4.33 -21.67 1.15
CA GLY A 45 3.71 -21.55 2.47
C GLY A 45 3.80 -20.13 3.03
N HIS A 46 2.84 -19.78 3.90
CA HIS A 46 2.68 -18.44 4.49
C HIS A 46 3.97 -17.87 5.11
N ASP A 47 4.77 -18.68 5.78
CA ASP A 47 6.08 -18.25 6.32
C ASP A 47 7.06 -17.81 5.22
N ALA A 48 7.04 -18.47 4.05
CA ALA A 48 7.89 -18.11 2.93
C ALA A 48 7.42 -16.81 2.28
N ILE A 49 6.10 -16.63 2.17
CA ILE A 49 5.47 -15.39 1.69
C ILE A 49 5.86 -14.22 2.61
N ALA A 50 5.62 -14.37 3.92
CA ALA A 50 5.96 -13.35 4.93
C ALA A 50 7.44 -12.96 4.88
N ARG A 51 8.35 -13.95 4.81
CA ARG A 51 9.79 -13.74 4.74
C ARG A 51 10.23 -13.04 3.47
N LEU A 52 9.57 -13.32 2.34
CA LEU A 52 9.88 -12.66 1.08
C LEU A 52 9.43 -11.19 1.13
N ILE A 53 8.21 -10.94 1.57
CA ILE A 53 7.66 -9.57 1.68
C ILE A 53 8.47 -8.73 2.68
N SER A 54 8.88 -9.30 3.82
CA SER A 54 9.68 -8.59 4.83
C SER A 54 11.08 -8.16 4.34
N ARG A 55 11.58 -8.77 3.27
CA ARG A 55 12.88 -8.42 2.65
C ARG A 55 12.78 -7.34 1.57
N LEU A 56 11.58 -6.95 1.18
CA LEU A 56 11.41 -5.88 0.22
C LEU A 56 11.94 -4.56 0.78
N ASN A 57 12.62 -3.81 -0.07
CA ASN A 57 12.97 -2.44 0.28
C ASN A 57 11.70 -1.59 0.23
N PRO A 58 11.22 -1.05 1.38
CA PRO A 58 9.94 -0.33 1.43
C PRO A 58 9.96 0.95 0.60
N VAL A 59 11.11 1.63 0.52
CA VAL A 59 11.27 2.86 -0.28
C VAL A 59 11.15 2.54 -1.78
N ALA A 60 11.85 1.51 -2.24
CA ALA A 60 11.78 1.08 -3.65
C ALA A 60 10.36 0.63 -4.02
N PHE A 61 9.69 -0.13 -3.14
CA PHE A 61 8.31 -0.56 -3.35
C PHE A 61 7.34 0.63 -3.42
N GLN A 62 7.50 1.61 -2.53
CA GLN A 62 6.72 2.85 -2.54
C GLN A 62 6.88 3.63 -3.84
N HIS A 63 8.12 3.76 -4.35
CA HIS A 63 8.36 4.41 -5.64
C HIS A 63 7.69 3.67 -6.80
N CYS A 64 7.76 2.34 -6.83
CA CYS A 64 7.04 1.53 -7.82
C CYS A 64 5.53 1.78 -7.77
N PHE A 65 4.95 1.80 -6.55
CA PHE A 65 3.53 2.05 -6.35
C PHE A 65 3.13 3.45 -6.83
N ILE A 66 3.86 4.49 -6.44
CA ILE A 66 3.60 5.88 -6.86
C ILE A 66 3.65 5.98 -8.40
N HIS A 67 4.68 5.40 -9.02
CA HIS A 67 4.83 5.43 -10.47
C HIS A 67 3.67 4.70 -11.18
N TRP A 68 3.25 3.55 -10.64
CA TRP A 68 2.07 2.85 -11.15
C TRP A 68 0.80 3.69 -10.99
N ALA A 69 0.55 4.24 -9.81
CA ALA A 69 -0.62 5.07 -9.53
C ALA A 69 -0.68 6.29 -10.46
N GLN A 70 0.46 6.95 -10.72
CA GLN A 70 0.55 8.06 -11.67
C GLN A 70 0.20 7.68 -13.11
N ARG A 71 0.50 6.44 -13.51
CA ARG A 71 0.18 5.95 -14.87
C ARG A 71 -1.28 5.56 -15.04
N VAL A 72 -1.92 5.09 -13.96
CA VAL A 72 -3.34 4.64 -13.99
C VAL A 72 -4.28 5.82 -13.76
N ASN A 73 -3.79 6.87 -13.10
CA ASN A 73 -4.59 8.05 -12.81
C ASN A 73 -4.56 8.99 -14.01
N GLU A 74 -5.63 8.98 -14.83
CA GLU A 74 -5.84 9.99 -15.85
C GLU A 74 -6.16 11.31 -15.15
N ARG A 75 -5.20 12.22 -15.11
CA ARG A 75 -5.34 13.50 -14.42
C ARG A 75 -6.36 14.38 -15.12
N SER A 76 -7.29 14.89 -14.33
CA SER A 76 -8.15 15.99 -14.72
C SER A 76 -7.58 17.30 -14.18
N GLU A 77 -7.58 18.34 -14.99
CA GLU A 77 -7.22 19.67 -14.53
C GLU A 77 -8.15 20.11 -13.39
N GLY A 78 -7.60 20.52 -12.26
CA GLY A 78 -8.37 20.87 -11.04
C GLY A 78 -8.76 19.68 -10.16
N GLU A 79 -8.15 18.50 -10.34
CA GLU A 79 -8.42 17.34 -9.50
C GLU A 79 -8.16 17.66 -8.02
N ILE A 80 -9.06 17.15 -7.16
CA ILE A 80 -8.94 17.31 -5.69
C ILE A 80 -8.17 16.14 -5.13
N ILE A 81 -7.05 16.45 -4.48
CA ILE A 81 -6.22 15.48 -3.73
C ILE A 81 -6.49 15.68 -2.24
N ALA A 82 -7.11 14.69 -1.63
CA ALA A 82 -7.34 14.68 -0.19
C ALA A 82 -6.14 14.05 0.55
N ILE A 83 -5.62 14.76 1.54
CA ILE A 83 -4.57 14.26 2.42
C ILE A 83 -5.20 13.83 3.75
N ASP A 84 -4.99 12.57 4.11
CA ASP A 84 -5.48 11.98 5.35
C ASP A 84 -4.35 11.30 6.13
N GLY A 85 -4.34 11.53 7.45
CA GLY A 85 -3.43 10.89 8.39
C GLY A 85 -4.13 9.75 9.14
N LYS A 86 -3.63 8.53 9.03
CA LYS A 86 -4.24 7.35 9.65
C LYS A 86 -3.27 6.59 10.54
N THR A 87 -3.73 6.22 11.73
CA THR A 87 -3.06 5.27 12.60
C THR A 87 -3.54 3.86 12.30
N LEU A 88 -2.64 2.98 11.85
CA LEU A 88 -2.97 1.59 11.58
C LEU A 88 -3.06 0.80 12.89
N ARG A 89 -4.26 0.31 13.20
CA ARG A 89 -4.49 -0.55 14.37
C ARG A 89 -3.88 -1.94 14.13
N GLY A 90 -3.39 -2.57 15.22
CA GLY A 90 -2.82 -3.93 15.13
C GLY A 90 -1.37 -4.01 14.67
N THR A 91 -0.71 -2.89 14.36
CA THR A 91 0.69 -2.86 13.91
C THR A 91 1.70 -2.75 15.06
N TYR A 92 1.28 -2.93 16.30
CA TYR A 92 2.16 -2.85 17.47
C TYR A 92 2.77 -4.22 17.78
N ASP A 93 4.07 -4.24 18.06
CA ASP A 93 4.74 -5.38 18.66
C ASP A 93 4.22 -5.53 20.11
N GLY A 94 3.70 -6.71 20.49
CA GLY A 94 2.95 -6.97 21.72
C GLY A 94 3.58 -6.51 23.05
N LYS A 95 4.80 -6.00 23.00
CA LYS A 95 5.55 -5.42 24.12
C LYS A 95 5.61 -3.90 24.15
N ASN A 96 5.26 -3.19 23.06
CA ASN A 96 5.39 -1.74 22.99
C ASN A 96 4.18 -1.10 22.25
N ARG A 97 3.16 -0.66 23.01
CA ARG A 97 2.03 0.13 22.49
C ARG A 97 2.44 1.46 21.81
N GLN A 98 3.70 1.86 21.91
CA GLN A 98 4.22 3.09 21.31
C GLN A 98 4.65 2.94 19.85
N SER A 99 4.59 1.75 19.28
CA SER A 99 5.01 1.46 17.90
C SER A 99 3.85 1.41 16.89
N MET A 100 2.69 2.02 17.18
CA MET A 100 1.63 2.11 16.21
C MET A 100 2.10 2.84 14.96
N LEU A 101 1.85 2.23 13.80
CA LEU A 101 2.25 2.78 12.52
C LEU A 101 1.30 3.91 12.14
N HIS A 102 1.85 5.11 11.98
CA HIS A 102 1.12 6.27 11.46
C HIS A 102 1.46 6.43 9.98
N MET A 103 0.44 6.69 9.18
CA MET A 103 0.60 6.89 7.73
C MET A 103 -0.13 8.15 7.30
N VAL A 104 0.46 8.87 6.37
CA VAL A 104 -0.18 9.96 5.63
C VAL A 104 -0.40 9.48 4.20
N SER A 105 -1.62 9.59 3.72
CA SER A 105 -2.05 9.16 2.40
C SER A 105 -2.51 10.35 1.56
N ALA A 106 -2.23 10.32 0.28
CA ALA A 106 -2.78 11.23 -0.72
C ALA A 106 -3.76 10.47 -1.61
N PHE A 107 -5.01 10.92 -1.65
CA PHE A 107 -6.11 10.27 -2.35
C PHE A 107 -6.68 11.18 -3.44
N ALA A 108 -6.67 10.72 -4.68
CA ALA A 108 -7.30 11.37 -5.81
C ALA A 108 -8.81 11.11 -5.77
N THR A 109 -9.59 12.14 -5.41
CA THR A 109 -11.01 11.96 -5.08
C THR A 109 -11.89 11.64 -6.28
N GLN A 110 -11.55 12.12 -7.46
CA GLN A 110 -12.32 11.86 -8.68
C GLN A 110 -12.13 10.43 -9.20
N ASN A 111 -10.90 9.94 -9.15
CA ASN A 111 -10.55 8.62 -9.67
C ASN A 111 -10.60 7.52 -8.60
N GLY A 112 -10.77 7.87 -7.33
CA GLY A 112 -10.84 6.90 -6.24
C GLY A 112 -9.54 6.16 -5.97
N VAL A 113 -8.38 6.76 -6.28
CA VAL A 113 -7.06 6.11 -6.21
C VAL A 113 -6.18 6.75 -5.16
N VAL A 114 -5.52 5.92 -4.34
CA VAL A 114 -4.43 6.37 -3.48
C VAL A 114 -3.20 6.62 -4.35
N MET A 115 -2.76 7.86 -4.44
CA MET A 115 -1.61 8.25 -5.25
C MET A 115 -0.28 7.95 -4.57
N GLY A 116 -0.25 7.94 -3.25
CA GLY A 116 0.94 7.65 -2.47
C GLY A 116 0.67 7.70 -0.98
N GLN A 117 1.59 7.10 -0.23
CA GLN A 117 1.53 7.04 1.23
C GLN A 117 2.93 7.26 1.80
N LEU A 118 3.01 7.84 3.00
CA LEU A 118 4.26 8.01 3.73
C LEU A 118 4.09 7.58 5.18
N LYS A 119 4.98 6.71 5.65
CA LYS A 119 5.05 6.35 7.07
C LYS A 119 5.59 7.52 7.88
N THR A 120 5.00 7.78 9.04
CA THR A 120 5.51 8.74 10.02
C THR A 120 5.83 8.03 11.34
N ASP A 121 6.86 8.50 12.05
CA ASP A 121 7.28 7.87 13.32
C ASP A 121 6.31 8.17 14.48
N LYS A 122 5.56 9.27 14.39
CA LYS A 122 4.57 9.71 15.40
C LYS A 122 3.46 10.49 14.71
N LYS A 123 2.27 10.52 15.34
CA LYS A 123 1.14 11.33 14.88
C LYS A 123 1.52 12.83 14.75
N SER A 124 2.34 13.34 15.65
CA SER A 124 2.82 14.73 15.61
C SER A 124 3.71 15.07 14.39
N ASN A 125 4.17 14.06 13.65
CA ASN A 125 5.01 14.22 12.46
C ASN A 125 4.21 14.29 11.15
N GLU A 126 2.87 14.24 11.21
CA GLU A 126 2.00 14.33 10.01
C GLU A 126 2.24 15.65 9.28
N ILE A 127 2.33 16.78 10.01
CA ILE A 127 2.60 18.10 9.44
C ILE A 127 3.91 18.12 8.63
N THR A 128 4.94 17.41 9.10
CA THR A 128 6.24 17.34 8.40
C THR A 128 6.26 16.30 7.28
N ALA A 129 5.38 15.32 7.33
CA ALA A 129 5.26 14.27 6.32
C ALA A 129 4.49 14.74 5.08
N ILE A 130 3.47 15.60 5.25
CA ILE A 130 2.65 16.10 4.14
C ILE A 130 3.49 16.76 3.05
N PRO A 131 4.39 17.74 3.34
CA PRO A 131 5.23 18.34 2.30
C PRO A 131 6.17 17.35 1.62
N LYS A 132 6.62 16.30 2.34
CA LYS A 132 7.45 15.25 1.76
C LYS A 132 6.65 14.39 0.80
N LEU A 133 5.43 14.00 1.18
CA LEU A 133 4.53 13.23 0.33
C LEU A 133 4.17 14.02 -0.94
N LEU A 134 3.80 15.28 -0.80
CA LEU A 134 3.44 16.14 -1.93
C LEU A 134 4.58 16.32 -2.95
N ARG A 135 5.83 16.32 -2.48
CA ARG A 135 7.02 16.39 -3.36
C ARG A 135 7.29 15.11 -4.15
N LEU A 136 6.82 13.98 -3.64
CA LEU A 136 6.94 12.68 -4.34
C LEU A 136 5.88 12.52 -5.42
N LEU A 137 4.80 13.30 -5.34
CA LEU A 137 3.67 13.23 -6.25
C LEU A 137 3.78 14.37 -7.27
N ASP A 138 3.47 14.06 -8.51
CA ASP A 138 3.24 15.09 -9.51
C ASP A 138 1.77 15.56 -9.40
N ILE A 139 1.57 16.67 -8.72
CA ILE A 139 0.27 17.25 -8.36
C ILE A 139 0.08 18.66 -8.92
N THR A 140 0.84 19.00 -9.93
CA THR A 140 0.74 20.31 -10.60
C THR A 140 -0.69 20.52 -11.14
N GLY A 141 -1.31 21.62 -10.78
CA GLY A 141 -2.68 21.96 -11.18
C GLY A 141 -3.79 21.31 -10.35
N CYS A 142 -3.46 20.52 -9.31
CA CYS A 142 -4.42 19.93 -8.40
C CYS A 142 -4.76 20.85 -7.21
N LEU A 143 -5.97 20.69 -6.68
CA LEU A 143 -6.38 21.30 -5.41
C LEU A 143 -6.10 20.35 -4.26
N ILE A 144 -5.33 20.79 -3.26
CA ILE A 144 -5.00 19.97 -2.09
C ILE A 144 -5.96 20.30 -0.95
N THR A 145 -6.61 19.27 -0.41
CA THR A 145 -7.40 19.39 0.82
C THR A 145 -6.71 18.59 1.93
N ILE A 146 -6.60 19.19 3.09
CA ILE A 146 -6.01 18.58 4.28
C ILE A 146 -7.06 18.66 5.37
N ASP A 147 -7.39 17.52 6.00
CA ASP A 147 -8.30 17.51 7.12
C ASP A 147 -7.70 18.32 8.28
N ALA A 148 -8.54 19.12 8.93
CA ALA A 148 -8.10 19.95 10.05
C ALA A 148 -7.61 19.01 11.17
N MET A 149 -6.30 18.97 11.34
CA MET A 149 -5.68 18.28 12.44
C MET A 149 -5.95 19.08 13.72
N GLY A 150 -6.92 18.58 14.50
CA GLY A 150 -7.22 19.11 15.81
C GLY A 150 -6.12 18.82 16.83
#